data_a9ebbd71d48c17b27aba104b58b4c664
#
_entry.id   a9ebbd71d48c17b27aba104b58b4c664
#
_cell.length_a   1.000
_cell.length_b   1.000
_cell.length_c   1.000
_cell.angle_alpha   90.00
_cell.angle_beta   90.00
_cell.angle_gamma   90.00
#
_symmetry.space_group_name_H-M   'P 1'
#
loop_
_entity.id
_entity.type
_entity.pdbx_description
1 polymer ?
#
loop_
_entity_poly.entity_id
_entity_poly.type
_entity_poly.pdbx_seq_one_letter_code
_entity_poly.pdbx_strand_id
1 'polypeptide(L)'
;MAAELFSVFYQFADVFAFLILSAAGLAIVFGMMGVINMAHGEFIMCGAYVTVGLVKLGVPLPIAQALAALTAGLIGVAVEYLVVRRFYKRPLDSLLATWGLSLIVTQSMLLIVGSSITGIGTPEGSFAIGGYTFSTYRLVLFACAIAVLVGLYVTFMKTRFGVMARATMQNAAMARALGARTGRIYAISFGIGAGLAGLCGALYAPTMTLIPTMGATFVVESFVTVVVGGANVLLGTAPAAVFLAMIRMALNASYGQIIGQIGMLFAVILIIRILPEGISSVLVRRGR
;
A
#
# COMPACT_ATOMS: atom_id res chain seq x y z
N MET A 1 19.73 16.66 -22.23
CA MET A 1 19.49 15.23 -22.51
C MET A 1 19.69 14.32 -21.28
N ALA A 2 20.88 14.25 -20.65
CA ALA A 2 21.05 13.41 -19.44
C ALA A 2 20.18 13.87 -18.25
N ALA A 3 20.09 15.19 -17.99
CA ALA A 3 19.27 15.75 -16.94
C ALA A 3 17.77 15.55 -17.17
N GLU A 4 17.32 15.60 -18.39
CA GLU A 4 15.92 15.34 -18.76
C GLU A 4 15.56 13.87 -18.58
N LEU A 5 16.42 12.95 -19.02
CA LEU A 5 16.26 11.52 -18.78
C LEU A 5 16.20 11.20 -17.30
N PHE A 6 17.07 11.84 -16.50
CA PHE A 6 17.03 11.68 -15.04
C PHE A 6 15.73 12.23 -14.44
N SER A 7 15.24 13.38 -14.92
CA SER A 7 13.97 13.95 -14.48
C SER A 7 12.79 13.02 -14.77
N VAL A 8 12.76 12.40 -15.94
CA VAL A 8 11.74 11.40 -16.32
C VAL A 8 11.81 10.18 -15.40
N PHE A 9 13.01 9.62 -15.20
CA PHE A 9 13.19 8.50 -14.27
C PHE A 9 12.77 8.85 -12.85
N TYR A 10 13.13 10.03 -12.36
CA TYR A 10 12.78 10.49 -11.02
C TYR A 10 11.26 10.60 -10.81
N GLN A 11 10.55 11.16 -11.79
CA GLN A 11 9.08 11.24 -11.76
C GLN A 11 8.44 9.85 -11.79
N PHE A 12 8.96 8.95 -12.63
CA PHE A 12 8.52 7.55 -12.64
C PHE A 12 8.75 6.88 -11.28
N ALA A 13 9.95 7.03 -10.71
CA ALA A 13 10.33 6.43 -9.44
C ALA A 13 9.43 6.91 -8.28
N ASP A 14 9.06 8.19 -8.26
CA ASP A 14 8.16 8.77 -7.26
C ASP A 14 6.75 8.16 -7.34
N VAL A 15 6.16 8.12 -8.54
CA VAL A 15 4.82 7.53 -8.73
C VAL A 15 4.82 6.03 -8.47
N PHE A 16 5.84 5.32 -8.96
CA PHE A 16 6.00 3.88 -8.72
C PHE A 16 6.11 3.58 -7.22
N ALA A 17 6.96 4.32 -6.50
CA ALA A 17 7.11 4.15 -5.06
C ALA A 17 5.78 4.36 -4.33
N PHE A 18 5.02 5.38 -4.69
CA PHE A 18 3.72 5.65 -4.12
C PHE A 18 2.75 4.48 -4.34
N LEU A 19 2.62 4.00 -5.58
CA LEU A 19 1.71 2.92 -5.91
C LEU A 19 2.10 1.60 -5.21
N ILE A 20 3.39 1.26 -5.15
CA ILE A 20 3.85 0.04 -4.48
C ILE A 20 3.65 0.13 -2.97
N LEU A 21 4.12 1.20 -2.32
CA LEU A 21 4.04 1.33 -0.87
C LEU A 21 2.59 1.36 -0.39
N SER A 22 1.70 2.05 -1.10
CA SER A 22 0.29 2.12 -0.75
C SER A 22 -0.44 0.79 -1.01
N ALA A 23 -0.15 0.09 -2.12
CA ALA A 23 -0.87 -1.10 -2.54
C ALA A 23 -0.36 -2.40 -1.91
N ALA A 24 0.92 -2.48 -1.50
CA ALA A 24 1.54 -3.72 -1.07
C ALA A 24 0.79 -4.42 0.08
N GLY A 25 0.37 -3.65 1.08
CA GLY A 25 -0.39 -4.18 2.22
C GLY A 25 -1.78 -4.66 1.82
N LEU A 26 -2.49 -3.88 0.98
CA LEU A 26 -3.82 -4.23 0.49
C LEU A 26 -3.78 -5.49 -0.39
N ALA A 27 -2.75 -5.61 -1.23
CA ALA A 27 -2.55 -6.76 -2.10
C ALA A 27 -2.44 -8.06 -1.31
N ILE A 28 -1.73 -8.05 -0.16
CA ILE A 28 -1.65 -9.22 0.73
C ILE A 28 -3.03 -9.59 1.27
N VAL A 29 -3.75 -8.62 1.83
CA VAL A 29 -5.07 -8.86 2.44
C VAL A 29 -6.05 -9.38 1.38
N PHE A 30 -6.14 -8.71 0.24
CA PHE A 30 -7.03 -9.11 -0.85
C PHE A 30 -6.64 -10.46 -1.44
N GLY A 31 -5.35 -10.67 -1.76
CA GLY A 31 -4.85 -11.91 -2.35
C GLY A 31 -4.99 -13.12 -1.42
N MET A 32 -4.83 -12.93 -0.10
CA MET A 32 -4.88 -14.02 0.88
C MET A 32 -6.30 -14.42 1.29
N MET A 33 -7.18 -13.44 1.45
CA MET A 33 -8.49 -13.65 2.10
C MET A 33 -9.66 -13.38 1.17
N GLY A 34 -9.45 -12.73 0.02
CA GLY A 34 -10.52 -12.23 -0.84
C GLY A 34 -11.40 -11.18 -0.16
N VAL A 35 -10.89 -10.54 0.89
CA VAL A 35 -11.59 -9.51 1.66
C VAL A 35 -11.27 -8.14 1.10
N ILE A 36 -12.31 -7.36 0.84
CA ILE A 36 -12.16 -5.95 0.46
C ILE A 36 -12.08 -5.13 1.74
N ASN A 37 -10.91 -4.52 1.98
CA ASN A 37 -10.67 -3.73 3.20
C ASN A 37 -10.67 -2.24 2.89
N MET A 38 -11.81 -1.58 3.11
CA MET A 38 -11.95 -0.12 2.94
C MET A 38 -11.24 0.69 4.03
N ALA A 39 -10.96 0.07 5.19
CA ALA A 39 -10.18 0.71 6.26
C ALA A 39 -8.66 0.68 6.02
N HIS A 40 -8.21 0.26 4.84
CA HIS A 40 -6.77 0.21 4.53
C HIS A 40 -6.10 1.58 4.64
N GLY A 41 -6.76 2.64 4.20
CA GLY A 41 -6.28 4.01 4.32
C GLY A 41 -6.11 4.49 5.76
N GLU A 42 -6.92 3.96 6.67
CA GLU A 42 -6.85 4.31 8.09
C GLU A 42 -5.60 3.73 8.76
N PHE A 43 -5.11 2.58 8.29
CA PHE A 43 -3.80 2.08 8.72
C PHE A 43 -2.66 2.95 8.18
N ILE A 44 -2.78 3.47 6.94
CA ILE A 44 -1.82 4.44 6.37
C ILE A 44 -1.84 5.72 7.20
N MET A 45 -3.02 6.27 7.46
CA MET A 45 -3.21 7.44 8.31
C MET A 45 -2.62 7.21 9.70
N CYS A 46 -2.95 6.10 10.35
CA CYS A 46 -2.42 5.74 11.67
C CYS A 46 -0.87 5.76 11.68
N GLY A 47 -0.25 5.13 10.69
CA GLY A 47 1.22 5.14 10.54
C GLY A 47 1.79 6.55 10.43
N ALA A 48 1.16 7.42 9.64
CA ALA A 48 1.59 8.80 9.48
C ALA A 48 1.48 9.60 10.80
N TYR A 49 0.35 9.50 11.49
CA TYR A 49 0.13 10.22 12.76
C TYR A 49 1.04 9.72 13.87
N VAL A 50 1.25 8.40 14.01
CA VAL A 50 2.18 7.82 14.98
C VAL A 50 3.60 8.30 14.71
N THR A 51 4.03 8.35 13.45
CA THR A 51 5.36 8.84 13.08
C THR A 51 5.55 10.29 13.48
N VAL A 52 4.61 11.16 13.11
CA VAL A 52 4.71 12.60 13.46
C VAL A 52 4.67 12.80 14.98
N GLY A 53 3.82 12.06 15.69
CA GLY A 53 3.77 12.10 17.15
C GLY A 53 5.09 11.72 17.80
N LEU A 54 5.71 10.60 17.39
CA LEU A 54 6.99 10.13 17.92
C LEU A 54 8.14 11.08 17.59
N VAL A 55 8.19 11.62 16.37
CA VAL A 55 9.23 12.58 15.99
C VAL A 55 9.12 13.87 16.79
N LYS A 56 7.90 14.37 17.04
CA LYS A 56 7.68 15.54 17.93
C LYS A 56 8.09 15.27 19.38
N LEU A 57 8.14 14.02 19.81
CA LEU A 57 8.66 13.59 21.12
C LEU A 57 10.19 13.38 21.10
N GLY A 58 10.88 13.69 19.99
CA GLY A 58 12.33 13.57 19.86
C GLY A 58 12.83 12.20 19.40
N VAL A 59 11.95 11.28 19.00
CA VAL A 59 12.37 9.97 18.45
C VAL A 59 12.93 10.17 17.04
N PRO A 60 14.11 9.60 16.71
CA PRO A 60 14.67 9.64 15.36
C PRO A 60 13.70 9.08 14.31
N LEU A 61 13.59 9.74 13.16
CA LEU A 61 12.61 9.43 12.12
C LEU A 61 12.61 7.94 11.69
N PRO A 62 13.74 7.26 11.42
CA PRO A 62 13.69 5.84 11.02
C PRO A 62 13.12 4.93 12.11
N ILE A 63 13.38 5.22 13.38
CA ILE A 63 12.84 4.48 14.51
C ILE A 63 11.33 4.74 14.64
N ALA A 64 10.92 6.00 14.52
CA ALA A 64 9.50 6.38 14.53
C ALA A 64 8.72 5.69 13.42
N GLN A 65 9.28 5.59 12.21
CA GLN A 65 8.68 4.88 11.07
C GLN A 65 8.53 3.37 11.34
N ALA A 66 9.56 2.73 11.89
CA ALA A 66 9.49 1.31 12.25
C ALA A 66 8.45 1.03 13.34
N LEU A 67 8.40 1.87 14.37
CA LEU A 67 7.40 1.76 15.44
C LEU A 67 5.98 2.02 14.92
N ALA A 68 5.79 2.96 14.02
CA ALA A 68 4.51 3.24 13.39
C ALA A 68 4.00 2.05 12.55
N ALA A 69 4.89 1.41 11.78
CA ALA A 69 4.57 0.20 11.04
C ALA A 69 4.16 -0.96 11.97
N LEU A 70 4.90 -1.14 13.08
CA LEU A 70 4.58 -2.16 14.09
C LEU A 70 3.23 -1.88 14.76
N THR A 71 2.99 -0.63 15.17
CA THR A 71 1.72 -0.21 15.79
C THR A 71 0.53 -0.46 14.86
N ALA A 72 0.63 -0.05 13.59
CA ALA A 72 -0.41 -0.30 12.60
C ALA A 72 -0.62 -1.80 12.37
N GLY A 73 0.44 -2.60 12.36
CA GLY A 73 0.36 -4.06 12.26
C GLY A 73 -0.37 -4.70 13.43
N LEU A 74 -0.07 -4.28 14.67
CA LEU A 74 -0.76 -4.77 15.88
C LEU A 74 -2.24 -4.38 15.89
N ILE A 75 -2.57 -3.14 15.53
CA ILE A 75 -3.96 -2.68 15.36
C ILE A 75 -4.63 -3.52 14.28
N GLY A 76 -3.94 -3.82 13.17
CA GLY A 76 -4.45 -4.67 12.11
C GLY A 76 -4.82 -6.07 12.60
N VAL A 77 -3.96 -6.73 13.39
CA VAL A 77 -4.28 -8.04 14.01
C VAL A 77 -5.52 -7.94 14.91
N ALA A 78 -5.64 -6.87 15.69
CA ALA A 78 -6.81 -6.65 16.55
C ALA A 78 -8.09 -6.45 15.71
N VAL A 79 -8.04 -5.64 14.66
CA VAL A 79 -9.16 -5.42 13.73
C VAL A 79 -9.55 -6.72 13.00
N GLU A 80 -8.58 -7.52 12.56
CA GLU A 80 -8.86 -8.84 11.99
C GLU A 80 -9.64 -9.70 12.97
N TYR A 81 -9.16 -9.81 14.19
CA TYR A 81 -9.76 -10.66 15.22
C TYR A 81 -11.17 -10.21 15.62
N LEU A 82 -11.36 -8.90 15.81
CA LEU A 82 -12.60 -8.33 16.31
C LEU A 82 -13.68 -8.16 15.23
N VAL A 83 -13.26 -7.82 14.00
CA VAL A 83 -14.18 -7.40 12.92
C VAL A 83 -14.10 -8.36 11.74
N VAL A 84 -12.96 -8.40 11.03
CA VAL A 84 -12.84 -8.98 9.69
C VAL A 84 -13.08 -10.49 9.69
N ARG A 85 -12.65 -11.20 10.74
CA ARG A 85 -12.82 -12.66 10.88
C ARG A 85 -14.26 -13.11 10.77
N ARG A 86 -15.23 -12.29 11.13
CA ARG A 86 -16.66 -12.62 11.06
C ARG A 86 -17.20 -12.61 9.63
N PHE A 87 -16.48 -11.98 8.71
CA PHE A 87 -16.91 -11.73 7.34
C PHE A 87 -16.10 -12.48 6.28
N TYR A 88 -15.27 -13.46 6.68
CA TYR A 88 -14.61 -14.34 5.72
C TYR A 88 -15.62 -14.99 4.80
N LYS A 89 -15.35 -15.02 3.48
CA LYS A 89 -16.23 -15.52 2.42
C LYS A 89 -17.48 -14.65 2.15
N ARG A 90 -17.57 -13.46 2.73
CA ARG A 90 -18.64 -12.50 2.49
C ARG A 90 -18.03 -11.15 2.10
N PRO A 91 -17.58 -10.99 0.84
CA PRO A 91 -16.82 -9.81 0.44
C PRO A 91 -17.60 -8.49 0.56
N LEU A 92 -18.92 -8.50 0.28
CA LEU A 92 -19.76 -7.31 0.44
C LEU A 92 -19.95 -6.92 1.91
N ASP A 93 -20.17 -7.90 2.80
CA ASP A 93 -20.33 -7.64 4.23
C ASP A 93 -19.01 -7.13 4.83
N SER A 94 -17.86 -7.67 4.37
CA SER A 94 -16.55 -7.19 4.81
C SER A 94 -16.26 -5.77 4.34
N LEU A 95 -16.68 -5.41 3.12
CA LEU A 95 -16.56 -4.06 2.58
C LEU A 95 -17.35 -3.07 3.46
N LEU A 96 -18.64 -3.37 3.75
CA LEU A 96 -19.48 -2.50 4.57
C LEU A 96 -18.95 -2.35 5.99
N ALA A 97 -18.51 -3.47 6.62
CA ALA A 97 -17.97 -3.44 7.97
C ALA A 97 -16.67 -2.63 8.06
N THR A 98 -15.76 -2.79 7.09
CA THR A 98 -14.50 -2.04 7.06
C THR A 98 -14.70 -0.58 6.65
N TRP A 99 -15.71 -0.26 5.84
CA TRP A 99 -16.10 1.11 5.55
C TRP A 99 -16.66 1.81 6.80
N GLY A 100 -17.56 1.15 7.54
CA GLY A 100 -18.03 1.67 8.84
C GLY A 100 -16.89 1.90 9.83
N LEU A 101 -15.92 0.98 9.89
CA LEU A 101 -14.72 1.16 10.71
C LEU A 101 -13.89 2.37 10.25
N SER A 102 -13.71 2.57 8.93
CA SER A 102 -13.03 3.74 8.38
C SER A 102 -13.69 5.04 8.83
N LEU A 103 -15.02 5.14 8.74
CA LEU A 103 -15.75 6.32 9.20
C LEU A 103 -15.54 6.59 10.69
N ILE A 104 -15.60 5.55 11.53
CA ILE A 104 -15.38 5.70 12.98
C ILE A 104 -13.97 6.20 13.26
N VAL A 105 -12.95 5.60 12.63
CA VAL A 105 -11.54 5.97 12.87
C VAL A 105 -11.25 7.38 12.36
N THR A 106 -11.72 7.75 11.16
CA THR A 106 -11.54 9.10 10.60
C THR A 106 -12.19 10.17 11.51
N GLN A 107 -13.43 9.94 11.95
CA GLN A 107 -14.12 10.89 12.82
C GLN A 107 -13.49 10.96 14.22
N SER A 108 -13.04 9.84 14.77
CA SER A 108 -12.31 9.82 16.03
C SER A 108 -11.01 10.61 15.94
N MET A 109 -10.24 10.46 14.84
CA MET A 109 -9.03 11.24 14.62
C MET A 109 -9.31 12.73 14.48
N LEU A 110 -10.39 13.10 13.79
CA LEU A 110 -10.81 14.51 13.67
C LEU A 110 -11.15 15.13 15.05
N LEU A 111 -11.80 14.36 15.92
CA LEU A 111 -12.16 14.82 17.26
C LEU A 111 -10.97 14.92 18.23
N ILE A 112 -10.02 13.96 18.14
CA ILE A 112 -8.87 13.88 19.05
C ILE A 112 -7.76 14.83 18.64
N VAL A 113 -7.48 14.90 17.35
CA VAL A 113 -6.29 15.58 16.82
C VAL A 113 -6.62 16.91 16.12
N GLY A 114 -7.89 17.07 15.69
CA GLY A 114 -8.34 18.24 14.94
C GLY A 114 -8.21 18.06 13.42
N SER A 115 -8.41 19.17 12.68
CA SER A 115 -8.53 19.15 11.21
C SER A 115 -7.22 18.87 10.48
N SER A 116 -6.07 19.22 11.08
CA SER A 116 -4.76 18.99 10.45
C SER A 116 -3.62 19.07 11.46
N ILE A 117 -2.54 18.34 11.18
CA ILE A 117 -1.25 18.49 11.86
C ILE A 117 -0.19 18.83 10.82
N THR A 118 0.60 19.85 11.13
CA THR A 118 1.77 20.20 10.32
C THR A 118 2.75 19.02 10.28
N GLY A 119 3.17 18.65 9.09
CA GLY A 119 4.19 17.62 8.88
C GLY A 119 5.55 18.00 9.49
N ILE A 120 6.46 17.04 9.50
CA ILE A 120 7.81 17.20 10.08
C ILE A 120 8.84 17.69 9.06
N GLY A 121 8.42 17.90 7.79
CA GLY A 121 9.33 18.24 6.69
C GLY A 121 10.20 17.07 6.24
N THR A 122 10.72 17.17 5.02
CA THR A 122 11.62 16.13 4.47
C THR A 122 13.02 16.28 5.07
N PRO A 123 13.58 15.21 5.69
CA PRO A 123 14.85 15.31 6.43
C PRO A 123 16.09 15.39 5.53
N GLU A 124 15.96 14.94 4.32
CA GLU A 124 17.07 14.69 3.41
C GLU A 124 17.18 15.79 2.37
N GLY A 125 17.91 16.75 2.46
CA GLY A 125 18.17 17.82 1.51
C GLY A 125 17.72 17.66 0.03
N SER A 126 18.19 18.49 -0.81
CA SER A 126 17.96 18.44 -2.25
C SER A 126 19.30 18.49 -2.99
N PHE A 127 19.36 17.88 -4.17
CA PHE A 127 20.49 17.98 -5.09
C PHE A 127 20.03 18.51 -6.44
N ALA A 128 20.93 19.16 -7.16
CA ALA A 128 20.63 19.73 -8.47
C ALA A 128 21.41 19.02 -9.57
N ILE A 129 20.73 18.68 -10.67
CA ILE A 129 21.32 18.15 -11.88
C ILE A 129 20.79 18.93 -13.07
N GLY A 130 21.66 19.57 -13.86
CA GLY A 130 21.28 20.26 -15.09
C GLY A 130 20.24 21.36 -14.92
N GLY A 131 20.24 22.06 -13.76
CA GLY A 131 19.31 23.14 -13.47
C GLY A 131 17.98 22.69 -12.82
N TYR A 132 17.74 21.39 -12.66
CA TYR A 132 16.59 20.84 -11.92
C TYR A 132 17.00 20.48 -10.50
N THR A 133 16.14 20.79 -9.53
CA THR A 133 16.34 20.44 -8.10
C THR A 133 15.47 19.23 -7.75
N PHE A 134 16.07 18.23 -7.16
CA PHE A 134 15.44 16.96 -6.80
C PHE A 134 15.55 16.73 -5.29
N SER A 135 14.48 16.25 -4.65
CA SER A 135 14.52 15.85 -3.24
C SER A 135 15.18 14.48 -3.09
N THR A 136 16.19 14.39 -2.24
CA THR A 136 16.85 13.10 -1.93
C THR A 136 15.89 12.11 -1.30
N TYR A 137 14.95 12.60 -0.48
CA TYR A 137 13.99 11.77 0.22
C TYR A 137 13.09 10.93 -0.70
N ARG A 138 12.73 11.44 -1.89
CA ARG A 138 11.94 10.65 -2.85
C ARG A 138 12.70 9.46 -3.42
N LEU A 139 14.02 9.54 -3.55
CA LEU A 139 14.85 8.38 -3.90
C LEU A 139 14.87 7.36 -2.76
N VAL A 140 14.85 7.81 -1.50
CA VAL A 140 14.71 6.91 -0.34
C VAL A 140 13.36 6.20 -0.39
N LEU A 141 12.26 6.89 -0.73
CA LEU A 141 10.94 6.25 -0.91
C LEU A 141 10.97 5.17 -2.00
N PHE A 142 11.62 5.44 -3.12
CA PHE A 142 11.79 4.44 -4.19
C PHE A 142 12.61 3.23 -3.71
N ALA A 143 13.72 3.45 -3.01
CA ALA A 143 14.52 2.37 -2.43
C ALA A 143 13.70 1.55 -1.42
N CYS A 144 12.90 2.19 -0.57
CA CYS A 144 11.98 1.53 0.35
C CYS A 144 10.90 0.71 -0.39
N ALA A 145 10.36 1.20 -1.51
CA ALA A 145 9.41 0.44 -2.31
C ALA A 145 10.03 -0.84 -2.88
N ILE A 146 11.26 -0.77 -3.39
CA ILE A 146 12.00 -1.95 -3.83
C ILE A 146 12.28 -2.89 -2.66
N ALA A 147 12.70 -2.38 -1.50
CA ALA A 147 12.94 -3.18 -0.31
C ALA A 147 11.67 -3.91 0.17
N VAL A 148 10.52 -3.25 0.13
CA VAL A 148 9.21 -3.86 0.43
C VAL A 148 8.88 -4.98 -0.56
N LEU A 149 9.07 -4.78 -1.87
CA LEU A 149 8.85 -5.83 -2.86
C LEU A 149 9.77 -7.05 -2.64
N VAL A 150 11.06 -6.81 -2.39
CA VAL A 150 12.03 -7.88 -2.09
C VAL A 150 11.65 -8.59 -0.79
N GLY A 151 11.31 -7.84 0.25
CA GLY A 151 10.86 -8.39 1.54
C GLY A 151 9.61 -9.27 1.40
N LEU A 152 8.64 -8.84 0.60
CA LEU A 152 7.45 -9.64 0.28
C LEU A 152 7.80 -10.90 -0.50
N TYR A 153 8.66 -10.78 -1.51
CA TYR A 153 9.14 -11.95 -2.26
C TYR A 153 9.79 -12.97 -1.32
N VAL A 154 10.72 -12.53 -0.47
CA VAL A 154 11.41 -13.41 0.48
C VAL A 154 10.40 -14.02 1.45
N THR A 155 9.50 -13.22 2.04
CA THR A 155 8.51 -13.69 3.01
C THR A 155 7.58 -14.74 2.41
N PHE A 156 7.04 -14.49 1.22
CA PHE A 156 6.06 -15.41 0.61
C PHE A 156 6.69 -16.57 -0.15
N MET A 157 7.90 -16.42 -0.73
CA MET A 157 8.51 -17.48 -1.54
C MET A 157 9.54 -18.32 -0.79
N LYS A 158 10.23 -17.75 0.21
CA LYS A 158 11.37 -18.39 0.86
C LYS A 158 11.12 -18.84 2.29
N THR A 159 9.98 -18.44 2.93
CA THR A 159 9.69 -18.80 4.33
C THR A 159 8.64 -19.88 4.48
N ARG A 160 8.66 -20.58 5.64
CA ARG A 160 7.62 -21.55 6.03
C ARG A 160 6.24 -20.90 6.13
N PHE A 161 6.18 -19.65 6.59
CA PHE A 161 4.95 -18.86 6.62
C PHE A 161 4.37 -18.70 5.21
N GLY A 162 5.19 -18.32 4.22
CA GLY A 162 4.77 -18.17 2.84
C GLY A 162 4.23 -19.45 2.22
N VAL A 163 4.83 -20.61 2.52
CA VAL A 163 4.29 -21.92 2.07
C VAL A 163 2.90 -22.17 2.65
N MET A 164 2.73 -22.00 3.97
CA MET A 164 1.44 -22.18 4.63
C MET A 164 0.39 -21.18 4.15
N ALA A 165 0.81 -19.93 3.90
CA ALA A 165 -0.04 -18.87 3.37
C ALA A 165 -0.58 -19.27 1.99
N ARG A 166 0.29 -19.64 1.05
CA ARG A 166 -0.12 -20.06 -0.30
C ARG A 166 -1.00 -21.32 -0.28
N ALA A 167 -0.68 -22.30 0.57
CA ALA A 167 -1.54 -23.49 0.74
C ALA A 167 -2.95 -23.11 1.24
N THR A 168 -3.03 -22.16 2.21
CA THR A 168 -4.30 -21.67 2.74
C THR A 168 -5.10 -20.92 1.68
N MET A 169 -4.44 -20.14 0.81
CA MET A 169 -5.09 -19.46 -0.33
C MET A 169 -5.70 -20.45 -1.33
N GLN A 170 -4.98 -21.52 -1.65
CA GLN A 170 -5.45 -22.52 -2.61
C GLN A 170 -6.64 -23.31 -2.05
N ASN A 171 -6.53 -23.84 -0.84
CA ASN A 171 -7.61 -24.58 -0.18
C ASN A 171 -7.46 -24.53 1.34
N ALA A 172 -8.19 -23.63 1.98
CA ALA A 172 -8.16 -23.45 3.43
C ALA A 172 -8.68 -24.70 4.22
N ALA A 173 -9.60 -25.48 3.63
CA ALA A 173 -10.12 -26.69 4.26
C ALA A 173 -9.04 -27.80 4.27
N MET A 174 -8.39 -28.03 3.15
CA MET A 174 -7.30 -28.99 3.02
C MET A 174 -6.10 -28.58 3.89
N ALA A 175 -5.72 -27.30 3.88
CA ALA A 175 -4.64 -26.81 4.73
C ALA A 175 -4.91 -27.07 6.21
N ARG A 176 -6.16 -26.90 6.68
CA ARG A 176 -6.55 -27.25 8.06
C ARG A 176 -6.47 -28.73 8.34
N ALA A 177 -6.91 -29.56 7.41
CA ALA A 177 -6.81 -31.03 7.56
C ALA A 177 -5.36 -31.48 7.70
N LEU A 178 -4.42 -30.78 7.07
CA LEU A 178 -2.97 -30.98 7.19
C LEU A 178 -2.33 -30.30 8.40
N GLY A 179 -3.14 -29.75 9.33
CA GLY A 179 -2.68 -29.18 10.59
C GLY A 179 -2.36 -27.66 10.55
N ALA A 180 -2.59 -26.97 9.42
CA ALA A 180 -2.36 -25.54 9.36
C ALA A 180 -3.43 -24.74 10.15
N ARG A 181 -2.98 -23.85 11.03
CA ARG A 181 -3.88 -22.96 11.80
C ARG A 181 -4.28 -21.77 10.95
N THR A 182 -5.20 -21.97 9.99
CA THR A 182 -5.59 -20.96 8.99
C THR A 182 -6.02 -19.62 9.59
N GLY A 183 -6.71 -19.62 10.75
CA GLY A 183 -7.07 -18.37 11.43
C GLY A 183 -5.86 -17.54 11.89
N ARG A 184 -4.78 -18.19 12.35
CA ARG A 184 -3.53 -17.47 12.69
C ARG A 184 -2.82 -16.95 11.44
N ILE A 185 -2.85 -17.74 10.36
CA ILE A 185 -2.26 -17.33 9.07
C ILE A 185 -2.95 -16.07 8.55
N TYR A 186 -4.28 -16.02 8.60
CA TYR A 186 -5.06 -14.84 8.20
C TYR A 186 -4.77 -13.63 9.10
N ALA A 187 -4.74 -13.81 10.42
CA ALA A 187 -4.44 -12.71 11.35
C ALA A 187 -3.04 -12.13 11.13
N ILE A 188 -2.03 -12.98 10.96
CA ILE A 188 -0.66 -12.54 10.67
C ILE A 188 -0.59 -11.84 9.31
N SER A 189 -1.24 -12.39 8.28
CA SER A 189 -1.26 -11.77 6.94
C SER A 189 -1.94 -10.41 6.94
N PHE A 190 -3.05 -10.27 7.68
CA PHE A 190 -3.72 -8.98 7.84
C PHE A 190 -2.85 -7.99 8.61
N GLY A 191 -2.19 -8.45 9.69
CA GLY A 191 -1.25 -7.64 10.45
C GLY A 191 -0.05 -7.17 9.62
N ILE A 192 0.53 -8.04 8.79
CA ILE A 192 1.59 -7.65 7.82
C ILE A 192 1.06 -6.62 6.84
N GLY A 193 -0.15 -6.82 6.28
CA GLY A 193 -0.77 -5.88 5.35
C GLY A 193 -1.04 -4.51 5.97
N ALA A 194 -1.57 -4.49 7.20
CA ALA A 194 -1.79 -3.26 7.97
C ALA A 194 -0.46 -2.58 8.38
N GLY A 195 0.56 -3.37 8.74
CA GLY A 195 1.90 -2.86 9.04
C GLY A 195 2.58 -2.20 7.84
N LEU A 196 2.44 -2.79 6.65
CA LEU A 196 2.93 -2.19 5.40
C LEU A 196 2.15 -0.92 5.04
N ALA A 197 0.83 -0.89 5.29
CA ALA A 197 0.04 0.33 5.16
C ALA A 197 0.55 1.42 6.12
N GLY A 198 0.76 1.07 7.40
CA GLY A 198 1.35 1.99 8.38
C GLY A 198 2.75 2.46 7.99
N LEU A 199 3.58 1.58 7.44
CA LEU A 199 4.89 1.94 6.90
C LEU A 199 4.77 2.94 5.74
N CYS A 200 3.82 2.73 4.82
CA CYS A 200 3.53 3.69 3.75
C CYS A 200 3.22 5.08 4.31
N GLY A 201 2.27 5.17 5.25
CA GLY A 201 1.92 6.43 5.90
C GLY A 201 3.10 7.07 6.63
N ALA A 202 3.89 6.26 7.35
CA ALA A 202 5.08 6.68 8.05
C ALA A 202 6.15 7.26 7.12
N LEU A 203 6.36 6.63 5.97
CA LEU A 203 7.31 7.09 4.95
C LEU A 203 6.83 8.37 4.24
N TYR A 204 5.53 8.54 4.03
CA TYR A 204 4.98 9.75 3.39
C TYR A 204 4.71 10.90 4.36
N ALA A 205 4.67 10.65 5.68
CA ALA A 205 4.44 11.68 6.69
C ALA A 205 5.35 12.93 6.60
N PRO A 206 6.65 12.82 6.24
CA PRO A 206 7.50 13.98 6.06
C PRO A 206 7.17 14.84 4.84
N THR A 207 6.46 14.30 3.84
CA THR A 207 6.24 14.95 2.55
C THR A 207 4.92 15.72 2.46
N MET A 208 4.04 15.60 3.45
CA MET A 208 2.69 16.17 3.41
C MET A 208 2.21 16.68 4.76
N THR A 209 1.19 17.52 4.72
CA THR A 209 0.39 17.88 5.90
C THR A 209 -0.60 16.76 6.19
N LEU A 210 -0.69 16.33 7.45
CA LEU A 210 -1.60 15.27 7.84
C LEU A 210 -3.00 15.82 8.07
N ILE A 211 -3.97 15.21 7.42
CA ILE A 211 -5.41 15.46 7.61
C ILE A 211 -6.11 14.13 7.89
N PRO A 212 -7.16 14.07 8.73
CA PRO A 212 -7.85 12.81 9.06
C PRO A 212 -8.43 12.07 7.85
N THR A 213 -8.74 12.79 6.76
CA THR A 213 -9.30 12.22 5.54
C THR A 213 -8.24 11.74 4.53
N MET A 214 -6.94 11.87 4.84
CA MET A 214 -5.86 11.49 3.91
C MET A 214 -5.92 10.02 3.48
N GLY A 215 -6.40 9.13 4.35
CA GLY A 215 -6.54 7.70 4.08
C GLY A 215 -7.34 7.40 2.82
N ALA A 216 -8.40 8.15 2.56
CA ALA A 216 -9.26 7.96 1.39
C ALA A 216 -8.50 8.09 0.05
N THR A 217 -7.59 9.06 -0.06
CA THR A 217 -6.77 9.25 -1.28
C THR A 217 -5.87 8.04 -1.55
N PHE A 218 -5.21 7.53 -0.51
CA PHE A 218 -4.34 6.36 -0.62
C PHE A 218 -5.12 5.08 -0.95
N VAL A 219 -6.31 4.91 -0.37
CA VAL A 219 -7.16 3.73 -0.62
C VAL A 219 -7.51 3.61 -2.10
N VAL A 220 -7.93 4.69 -2.75
CA VAL A 220 -8.31 4.67 -4.17
C VAL A 220 -7.14 4.19 -5.03
N GLU A 221 -5.95 4.77 -4.86
CA GLU A 221 -4.77 4.41 -5.64
C GLU A 221 -4.26 2.98 -5.33
N SER A 222 -4.38 2.56 -4.07
CA SER A 222 -4.06 1.18 -3.64
C SER A 222 -4.98 0.15 -4.30
N PHE A 223 -6.30 0.39 -4.27
CA PHE A 223 -7.28 -0.50 -4.89
C PHE A 223 -7.09 -0.62 -6.39
N VAL A 224 -6.89 0.51 -7.05
CA VAL A 224 -6.63 0.59 -8.48
C VAL A 224 -5.42 -0.28 -8.86
N THR A 225 -4.32 -0.13 -8.13
CA THR A 225 -3.09 -0.88 -8.38
C THR A 225 -3.28 -2.38 -8.15
N VAL A 226 -4.00 -2.77 -7.07
CA VAL A 226 -4.27 -4.17 -6.74
C VAL A 226 -5.21 -4.82 -7.73
N VAL A 227 -6.28 -4.13 -8.14
CA VAL A 227 -7.27 -4.67 -9.10
C VAL A 227 -6.63 -4.87 -10.47
N VAL A 228 -5.85 -3.91 -10.96
CA VAL A 228 -5.08 -4.06 -12.22
C VAL A 228 -4.04 -5.17 -12.10
N GLY A 229 -3.39 -5.31 -10.94
CA GLY A 229 -2.44 -6.40 -10.68
C GLY A 229 -3.09 -7.77 -10.67
N GLY A 230 -4.31 -7.87 -10.17
CA GLY A 230 -5.03 -9.13 -9.98
C GLY A 230 -4.65 -9.86 -8.69
N ALA A 231 -5.12 -11.08 -8.53
CA ALA A 231 -5.05 -11.83 -7.27
C ALA A 231 -3.63 -12.23 -6.81
N ASN A 232 -2.64 -12.17 -7.69
CA ASN A 232 -1.27 -12.53 -7.34
C ASN A 232 -0.45 -11.31 -6.94
N VAL A 233 -0.21 -11.16 -5.64
CA VAL A 233 0.49 -10.01 -5.04
C VAL A 233 1.84 -9.71 -5.68
N LEU A 234 2.66 -10.73 -5.91
CA LEU A 234 4.03 -10.55 -6.39
C LEU A 234 4.10 -10.41 -7.92
N LEU A 235 3.34 -11.26 -8.63
CA LEU A 235 3.38 -11.29 -10.09
C LEU A 235 2.49 -10.21 -10.74
N GLY A 236 1.51 -9.70 -10.01
CA GLY A 236 0.53 -8.74 -10.52
C GLY A 236 0.77 -7.30 -10.09
N THR A 237 0.98 -7.06 -8.79
CA THR A 237 1.02 -5.69 -8.25
C THR A 237 2.22 -4.89 -8.74
N ALA A 238 3.41 -5.50 -8.82
CA ALA A 238 4.61 -4.80 -9.28
C ALA A 238 4.52 -4.41 -10.78
N PRO A 239 4.17 -5.31 -11.73
CA PRO A 239 3.96 -4.91 -13.12
C PRO A 239 2.83 -3.90 -13.30
N ALA A 240 1.72 -4.02 -12.51
CA ALA A 240 0.63 -3.04 -12.54
C ALA A 240 1.11 -1.66 -12.12
N ALA A 241 1.87 -1.56 -11.03
CA ALA A 241 2.43 -0.30 -10.57
C ALA A 241 3.40 0.32 -11.58
N VAL A 242 4.25 -0.49 -12.26
CA VAL A 242 5.11 -0.01 -13.34
C VAL A 242 4.27 0.60 -14.46
N PHE A 243 3.26 -0.14 -14.93
CA PHE A 243 2.43 0.29 -16.06
C PHE A 243 1.63 1.57 -15.72
N LEU A 244 0.99 1.60 -14.54
CA LEU A 244 0.23 2.76 -14.07
C LEU A 244 1.13 3.98 -13.82
N ALA A 245 2.33 3.77 -13.26
CA ALA A 245 3.30 4.84 -13.07
C ALA A 245 3.76 5.43 -14.40
N MET A 246 3.99 4.62 -15.43
CA MET A 246 4.36 5.12 -16.76
C MET A 246 3.24 5.97 -17.37
N ILE A 247 1.98 5.52 -17.29
CA ILE A 247 0.84 6.28 -17.80
C ILE A 247 0.70 7.60 -17.04
N ARG A 248 0.69 7.55 -15.71
CA ARG A 248 0.55 8.75 -14.87
C ARG A 248 1.68 9.74 -15.12
N MET A 249 2.92 9.27 -15.18
CA MET A 249 4.08 10.12 -15.47
C MET A 249 3.97 10.80 -16.85
N ALA A 250 3.62 10.05 -17.89
CA ALA A 250 3.49 10.60 -19.24
C ALA A 250 2.42 11.69 -19.31
N LEU A 251 1.29 11.48 -18.66
CA LEU A 251 0.20 12.46 -18.61
C LEU A 251 0.54 13.65 -17.70
N ASN A 252 1.23 13.43 -16.58
CA ASN A 252 1.69 14.50 -15.71
C ASN A 252 2.65 15.46 -16.44
N ALA A 253 3.55 14.92 -17.24
CA ALA A 253 4.53 15.72 -18.00
C ALA A 253 3.88 16.60 -19.07
N SER A 254 2.76 16.15 -19.67
CA SER A 254 2.09 16.85 -20.76
C SER A 254 0.96 17.78 -20.30
N TYR A 255 0.21 17.36 -19.28
CA TYR A 255 -1.07 18.00 -18.91
C TYR A 255 -1.19 18.36 -17.42
N GLY A 256 -0.16 18.07 -16.63
CA GLY A 256 -0.14 18.34 -15.19
C GLY A 256 -0.73 17.24 -14.31
N GLN A 257 -0.51 17.37 -13.00
CA GLN A 257 -0.74 16.30 -12.01
C GLN A 257 -2.20 15.83 -11.92
N ILE A 258 -3.16 16.74 -12.02
CA ILE A 258 -4.60 16.38 -11.92
C ILE A 258 -5.02 15.52 -13.12
N ILE A 259 -4.63 15.94 -14.33
CA ILE A 259 -4.96 15.19 -15.56
C ILE A 259 -4.24 13.84 -15.58
N GLY A 260 -3.01 13.78 -15.07
CA GLY A 260 -2.29 12.51 -14.93
C GLY A 260 -2.99 11.52 -14.00
N GLN A 261 -3.53 11.98 -12.88
CA GLN A 261 -4.30 11.13 -11.97
C GLN A 261 -5.62 10.65 -12.59
N ILE A 262 -6.38 11.56 -13.19
CA ILE A 262 -7.64 11.21 -13.88
C ILE A 262 -7.38 10.24 -15.03
N GLY A 263 -6.37 10.51 -15.85
CA GLY A 263 -6.00 9.65 -16.98
C GLY A 263 -5.53 8.27 -16.55
N MET A 264 -4.80 8.16 -15.43
CA MET A 264 -4.45 6.86 -14.84
C MET A 264 -5.72 6.08 -14.44
N LEU A 265 -6.68 6.72 -13.76
CA LEU A 265 -7.94 6.07 -13.38
C LEU A 265 -8.75 5.63 -14.60
N PHE A 266 -8.79 6.44 -15.65
CA PHE A 266 -9.44 6.08 -16.91
C PHE A 266 -8.76 4.88 -17.59
N ALA A 267 -7.42 4.85 -17.62
CA ALA A 267 -6.67 3.72 -18.14
C ALA A 267 -6.98 2.43 -17.37
N VAL A 268 -7.17 2.50 -16.05
CA VAL A 268 -7.57 1.36 -15.23
C VAL A 268 -8.92 0.78 -15.67
N ILE A 269 -9.91 1.62 -15.93
CA ILE A 269 -11.23 1.17 -16.41
C ILE A 269 -11.07 0.40 -17.73
N LEU A 270 -10.24 0.91 -18.64
CA LEU A 270 -9.95 0.24 -19.91
C LEU A 270 -9.23 -1.11 -19.71
N ILE A 271 -8.23 -1.14 -18.79
CA ILE A 271 -7.48 -2.37 -18.49
C ILE A 271 -8.40 -3.44 -17.92
N ILE A 272 -9.24 -3.10 -16.94
CA ILE A 272 -10.19 -4.05 -16.32
C ILE A 272 -11.18 -4.59 -17.36
N ARG A 273 -11.60 -3.76 -18.31
CA ARG A 273 -12.48 -4.20 -19.41
C ARG A 273 -11.80 -5.21 -20.34
N ILE A 274 -10.51 -5.05 -20.62
CA ILE A 274 -9.72 -5.93 -21.52
C ILE A 274 -9.19 -7.15 -20.77
N LEU A 275 -8.77 -6.96 -19.51
CA LEU A 275 -8.15 -7.97 -18.65
C LEU A 275 -8.89 -8.06 -17.30
N PRO A 276 -10.10 -8.64 -17.26
CA PRO A 276 -10.92 -8.67 -16.05
C PRO A 276 -10.28 -9.45 -14.89
N GLU A 277 -9.37 -10.36 -15.17
CA GLU A 277 -8.60 -11.13 -14.17
C GLU A 277 -7.29 -10.43 -13.74
N GLY A 278 -7.01 -9.25 -14.28
CA GLY A 278 -5.79 -8.48 -14.03
C GLY A 278 -4.56 -8.99 -14.78
N ILE A 279 -3.44 -8.26 -14.68
CA ILE A 279 -2.19 -8.54 -15.39
C ILE A 279 -1.59 -9.89 -14.97
N SER A 280 -1.77 -10.32 -13.73
CA SER A 280 -1.24 -11.59 -13.21
C SER A 280 -1.77 -12.81 -13.99
N SER A 281 -2.98 -12.76 -14.52
CA SER A 281 -3.57 -13.88 -15.28
C SER A 281 -2.82 -14.14 -16.60
N VAL A 282 -2.37 -13.09 -17.26
CA VAL A 282 -1.59 -13.17 -18.53
C VAL A 282 -0.21 -13.77 -18.26
N LEU A 283 0.43 -13.36 -17.17
CA LEU A 283 1.76 -13.84 -16.79
C LEU A 283 1.76 -15.33 -16.41
N VAL A 284 0.73 -15.78 -15.69
CA VAL A 284 0.58 -17.19 -15.28
C VAL A 284 0.25 -18.10 -16.46
N ARG A 285 -0.57 -17.63 -17.43
CA ARG A 285 -0.90 -18.41 -18.64
C ARG A 285 0.32 -18.62 -19.56
N ARG A 286 1.27 -17.70 -19.62
CA ARG A 286 2.51 -17.84 -20.41
C ARG A 286 3.56 -18.76 -19.79
N GLY A 287 3.43 -19.09 -18.52
CA GLY A 287 4.36 -19.98 -17.79
C GLY A 287 3.93 -21.47 -17.75
N ARG A 288 2.79 -21.81 -18.38
CA ARG A 288 2.34 -23.18 -18.63
C ARG A 288 2.50 -23.51 -20.09
#